data_83b3bbab97d1036ec378e5a0c9f805a0
#
_entry.id   83b3bbab97d1036ec378e5a0c9f805a0
#
_cell.length_a   1.000
_cell.length_b   1.000
_cell.length_c   1.000
_cell.angle_alpha   90.00
_cell.angle_beta   90.00
_cell.angle_gamma   90.00
#
_symmetry.space_group_name_H-M   'P 1'
#
loop_
_entity.id
_entity.type
_entity.pdbx_description
1 polymer ?
#
loop_
_entity_poly.entity_id
_entity_poly.type
_entity_poly.pdbx_seq_one_letter_code
_entity_poly.pdbx_strand_id
1 'polypeptide(L)'
;MTAPLLIVDFDGTVCRGDAPVRFYAARIADALPPAAAREFLAATERYLSRGPASAAAAADTVQAAALREALDSWGAVLALAARCYDVPGPVIAEAFAQCRAAMIDPACEVGLVGPLMETLADLRRDVDVVLVTNSPRDSMLPLLDRLGITAAFDDIVAGAAKPDGLRRLLQRRLGPDLRARPWRLCSVGDHYRNDIEPAAEIGAAAAYIDRFGRADGPATARARRVEDLLPVLRAWAADPEGTTRLAALAGRDGPG
;
A
#
# COMPACT_ATOMS: atom_id res chain seq x y z
N MET A 1 -0.32 -10.52 -28.67
CA MET A 1 0.46 -9.71 -27.70
C MET A 1 -0.15 -9.99 -26.34
N THR A 2 0.64 -10.19 -25.28
CA THR A 2 0.11 -10.35 -23.91
C THR A 2 -0.50 -9.03 -23.45
N ALA A 3 -1.56 -9.08 -22.63
CA ALA A 3 -2.23 -7.89 -22.08
C ALA A 3 -1.26 -7.02 -21.27
N PRO A 4 -1.49 -5.69 -21.15
CA PRO A 4 -0.82 -4.85 -20.15
C PRO A 4 -1.08 -5.37 -18.75
N LEU A 5 -0.18 -5.09 -17.80
CA LEU A 5 -0.21 -5.59 -16.44
C LEU A 5 -0.50 -4.44 -15.45
N LEU A 6 -1.57 -4.55 -14.69
CA LEU A 6 -1.88 -3.67 -13.57
C LEU A 6 -1.57 -4.39 -12.25
N ILE A 7 -0.61 -3.86 -11.50
CA ILE A 7 -0.32 -4.28 -10.13
C ILE A 7 -1.15 -3.44 -9.17
N VAL A 8 -1.87 -4.11 -8.28
CA VAL A 8 -2.73 -3.45 -7.28
C VAL A 8 -2.33 -3.92 -5.88
N ASP A 9 -2.02 -3.00 -5.01
CA ASP A 9 -1.81 -3.29 -3.59
C ASP A 9 -3.15 -3.47 -2.85
N PHE A 10 -3.14 -4.05 -1.65
CA PHE A 10 -4.34 -4.31 -0.87
C PHE A 10 -4.58 -3.30 0.26
N ASP A 11 -3.69 -3.27 1.26
CA ASP A 11 -3.87 -2.50 2.49
C ASP A 11 -3.61 -1.00 2.23
N GLY A 12 -4.63 -0.13 2.36
CA GLY A 12 -4.56 1.29 1.98
C GLY A 12 -4.98 1.59 0.54
N THR A 13 -5.17 0.55 -0.28
CA THR A 13 -5.49 0.64 -1.72
C THR A 13 -6.87 0.06 -2.02
N VAL A 14 -7.02 -1.27 -2.03
CA VAL A 14 -8.30 -1.99 -2.20
C VAL A 14 -9.12 -1.91 -0.93
N CYS A 15 -8.46 -2.05 0.20
CA CYS A 15 -9.03 -1.95 1.53
C CYS A 15 -8.59 -0.65 2.20
N ARG A 16 -9.54 0.13 2.69
CA ARG A 16 -9.31 1.41 3.34
C ARG A 16 -9.89 1.44 4.75
N GLY A 17 -9.28 2.25 5.61
CA GLY A 17 -9.72 2.47 6.99
C GLY A 17 -8.65 2.08 8.00
N ASP A 18 -8.72 2.71 9.16
CA ASP A 18 -7.71 2.57 10.20
C ASP A 18 -8.10 1.56 11.30
N ALA A 19 -9.29 0.93 11.20
CA ALA A 19 -9.77 -0.02 12.21
C ALA A 19 -8.81 -1.22 12.40
N PRO A 20 -8.29 -1.86 11.34
CA PRO A 20 -7.31 -2.93 11.50
C PRO A 20 -6.02 -2.45 12.16
N VAL A 21 -5.53 -1.27 11.78
CA VAL A 21 -4.30 -0.70 12.37
C VAL A 21 -4.49 -0.38 13.85
N ARG A 22 -5.65 0.16 14.24
CA ARG A 22 -6.01 0.39 15.65
C ARG A 22 -6.10 -0.92 16.43
N PHE A 23 -6.67 -1.96 15.84
CA PHE A 23 -6.71 -3.28 16.46
C PHE A 23 -5.29 -3.83 16.69
N TYR A 24 -4.44 -3.76 15.66
CA TYR A 24 -3.04 -4.18 15.76
C TYR A 24 -2.30 -3.41 16.85
N ALA A 25 -2.44 -2.09 16.91
CA ALA A 25 -1.84 -1.27 17.96
C ALA A 25 -2.38 -1.63 19.35
N ALA A 26 -3.68 -1.90 19.49
CA ALA A 26 -4.26 -2.32 20.77
C ALA A 26 -3.68 -3.66 21.25
N ARG A 27 -3.49 -4.65 20.36
CA ARG A 27 -2.85 -5.93 20.72
C ARG A 27 -1.39 -5.75 21.18
N ILE A 28 -0.65 -4.84 20.58
CA ILE A 28 0.71 -4.50 21.05
C ILE A 28 0.65 -3.82 22.42
N ALA A 29 -0.29 -2.89 22.61
CA ALA A 29 -0.44 -2.15 23.86
C ALA A 29 -0.76 -3.06 25.06
N ASP A 30 -1.42 -4.21 24.84
CA ASP A 30 -1.69 -5.19 25.90
C ASP A 30 -0.41 -5.77 26.54
N ALA A 31 0.72 -5.71 25.85
CA ALA A 31 2.02 -6.16 26.35
C ALA A 31 2.82 -5.04 27.06
N LEU A 32 2.31 -3.81 27.10
CA LEU A 32 3.00 -2.66 27.68
C LEU A 32 2.45 -2.31 29.09
N PRO A 33 3.27 -1.70 29.95
CA PRO A 33 2.78 -1.08 31.19
C PRO A 33 1.70 -0.05 30.88
N PRO A 34 0.68 0.15 31.75
CA PRO A 34 -0.48 0.98 31.45
C PRO A 34 -0.20 2.42 31.02
N ALA A 35 0.86 3.05 31.54
CA ALA A 35 1.27 4.39 31.13
C ALA A 35 1.84 4.38 29.70
N ALA A 36 2.77 3.48 29.41
CA ALA A 36 3.37 3.31 28.10
C ALA A 36 2.34 2.92 27.03
N ALA A 37 1.39 2.03 27.36
CA ALA A 37 0.28 1.65 26.48
C ALA A 37 -0.55 2.87 26.04
N ARG A 38 -0.90 3.75 26.98
CA ARG A 38 -1.65 4.97 26.66
C ARG A 38 -0.88 5.92 25.76
N GLU A 39 0.41 6.11 26.02
CA GLU A 39 1.28 6.97 25.20
C GLU A 39 1.46 6.41 23.80
N PHE A 40 1.70 5.10 23.67
CA PHE A 40 1.82 4.38 22.41
C PHE A 40 0.56 4.51 21.55
N LEU A 41 -0.62 4.25 22.14
CA LEU A 41 -1.90 4.39 21.44
C LEU A 41 -2.18 5.85 21.05
N ALA A 42 -1.85 6.81 21.90
CA ALA A 42 -2.00 8.22 21.58
C ALA A 42 -1.06 8.67 20.45
N ALA A 43 0.17 8.15 20.39
CA ALA A 43 1.10 8.41 19.29
C ALA A 43 0.61 7.80 17.97
N THR A 44 0.12 6.57 18.02
CA THR A 44 -0.52 5.90 16.88
C THR A 44 -1.71 6.71 16.36
N GLU A 45 -2.62 7.13 17.22
CA GLU A 45 -3.81 7.89 16.82
C GLU A 45 -3.45 9.27 16.23
N ARG A 46 -2.42 9.94 16.74
CA ARG A 46 -1.91 11.18 16.13
C ARG A 46 -1.40 10.94 14.71
N TYR A 47 -0.69 9.82 14.47
CA TYR A 47 -0.24 9.47 13.11
C TYR A 47 -1.42 9.22 12.18
N LEU A 48 -2.39 8.40 12.60
CA LEU A 48 -3.55 8.04 11.79
C LEU A 48 -4.40 9.27 11.40
N SER A 49 -4.60 10.18 12.36
CA SER A 49 -5.48 11.34 12.17
C SER A 49 -4.82 12.54 11.51
N ARG A 50 -3.51 12.77 11.74
CA ARG A 50 -2.82 14.00 11.33
C ARG A 50 -1.62 13.79 10.43
N GLY A 51 -1.23 12.53 10.20
CA GLY A 51 -0.08 12.16 9.38
C GLY A 51 1.28 12.30 10.07
N PRO A 52 2.36 11.85 9.39
CA PRO A 52 3.69 11.70 9.97
C PRO A 52 4.31 13.02 10.44
N ALA A 53 4.18 14.09 9.70
CA ALA A 53 4.78 15.39 10.04
C ALA A 53 4.20 15.97 11.33
N SER A 54 2.87 15.96 11.48
CA SER A 54 2.18 16.46 12.68
C SER A 54 2.40 15.56 13.89
N ALA A 55 2.41 14.24 13.69
CA ALA A 55 2.67 13.28 14.76
C ALA A 55 4.12 13.42 15.29
N ALA A 56 5.08 13.58 14.39
CA ALA A 56 6.49 13.77 14.72
C ALA A 56 6.77 15.10 15.43
N ALA A 57 6.03 16.16 15.11
CA ALA A 57 6.18 17.46 15.78
C ALA A 57 5.77 17.46 17.26
N ALA A 58 4.91 16.50 17.65
CA ALA A 58 4.40 16.35 19.02
C ALA A 58 5.12 15.23 19.82
N ALA A 59 6.24 14.71 19.31
CA ALA A 59 6.94 13.55 19.84
C ALA A 59 8.36 13.90 20.29
N ASP A 60 8.96 13.04 21.14
CA ASP A 60 10.39 13.10 21.41
C ASP A 60 11.24 12.77 20.15
N THR A 61 12.57 12.93 20.25
CA THR A 61 13.47 12.79 19.10
C THR A 61 13.43 11.39 18.48
N VAL A 62 13.37 10.33 19.29
CA VAL A 62 13.36 8.94 18.80
C VAL A 62 12.02 8.62 18.16
N GLN A 63 10.94 8.98 18.84
CA GLN A 63 9.59 8.79 18.35
C GLN A 63 9.33 9.61 17.06
N ALA A 64 9.83 10.86 17.02
CA ALA A 64 9.75 11.71 15.84
C ALA A 64 10.46 11.11 14.63
N ALA A 65 11.66 10.54 14.82
CA ALA A 65 12.39 9.84 13.76
C ALA A 65 11.60 8.62 13.25
N ALA A 66 11.14 7.76 14.17
CA ALA A 66 10.37 6.57 13.84
C ALA A 66 9.11 6.90 13.01
N LEU A 67 8.37 7.96 13.40
CA LEU A 67 7.15 8.37 12.70
C LEU A 67 7.41 9.04 11.35
N ARG A 68 8.52 9.77 11.18
CA ARG A 68 8.89 10.35 9.88
C ARG A 68 9.33 9.30 8.86
N GLU A 69 10.03 8.26 9.32
CA GLU A 69 10.53 7.17 8.47
C GLU A 69 9.43 6.19 8.06
N ALA A 70 8.36 6.08 8.85
CA ALA A 70 7.24 5.22 8.54
C ALA A 70 6.53 5.69 7.26
N LEU A 71 6.40 4.81 6.28
CA LEU A 71 5.80 5.12 4.98
C LEU A 71 4.27 4.92 4.97
N ASP A 72 3.77 4.07 5.87
CA ASP A 72 2.35 3.80 6.06
C ASP A 72 1.97 3.68 7.54
N SER A 73 0.70 3.46 7.79
CA SER A 73 0.16 3.34 9.14
C SER A 73 0.62 2.07 9.87
N TRP A 74 0.83 0.97 9.14
CA TRP A 74 1.33 -0.30 9.69
C TRP A 74 2.79 -0.16 10.13
N GLY A 75 3.60 0.46 9.25
CA GLY A 75 5.00 0.79 9.54
C GLY A 75 5.15 1.74 10.71
N ALA A 76 4.22 2.68 10.90
CA ALA A 76 4.24 3.59 12.05
C ALA A 76 4.03 2.84 13.37
N VAL A 77 3.05 1.94 13.45
CA VAL A 77 2.82 1.08 14.63
C VAL A 77 4.02 0.20 14.92
N LEU A 78 4.56 -0.45 13.88
CA LEU A 78 5.77 -1.29 14.00
C LEU A 78 6.97 -0.50 14.51
N ALA A 79 7.24 0.67 13.92
CA ALA A 79 8.39 1.49 14.28
C ALA A 79 8.27 2.04 15.72
N LEU A 80 7.09 2.50 16.12
CA LEU A 80 6.82 2.88 17.50
C LEU A 80 7.07 1.72 18.46
N ALA A 81 6.45 0.57 18.23
CA ALA A 81 6.55 -0.60 19.09
C ALA A 81 8.01 -1.04 19.28
N ALA A 82 8.74 -1.23 18.18
CA ALA A 82 10.08 -1.78 18.20
C ALA A 82 11.15 -0.78 18.67
N ARG A 83 11.04 0.52 18.29
CA ARG A 83 12.13 1.51 18.49
C ARG A 83 11.91 2.42 19.70
N CYS A 84 10.65 2.60 20.12
CA CYS A 84 10.32 3.54 21.20
C CYS A 84 9.86 2.85 22.47
N TYR A 85 9.36 1.62 22.35
CA TYR A 85 8.83 0.87 23.49
C TYR A 85 9.48 -0.50 23.68
N ASP A 86 10.52 -0.82 22.91
CA ASP A 86 11.31 -2.07 22.98
C ASP A 86 10.43 -3.34 23.01
N VAL A 87 9.29 -3.32 22.31
CA VAL A 87 8.39 -4.47 22.24
C VAL A 87 9.08 -5.61 21.48
N PRO A 88 9.16 -6.83 22.05
CA PRO A 88 9.82 -7.95 21.39
C PRO A 88 9.18 -8.30 20.05
N GLY A 89 10.00 -8.62 19.04
CA GLY A 89 9.55 -9.01 17.70
C GLY A 89 8.46 -10.09 17.68
N PRO A 90 8.56 -11.18 18.47
CA PRO A 90 7.50 -12.19 18.57
C PRO A 90 6.14 -11.64 19.04
N VAL A 91 6.12 -10.68 19.96
CA VAL A 91 4.88 -10.02 20.44
C VAL A 91 4.25 -9.20 19.30
N ILE A 92 5.08 -8.45 18.57
CA ILE A 92 4.63 -7.67 17.41
C ILE A 92 4.07 -8.59 16.31
N ALA A 93 4.75 -9.71 16.03
CA ALA A 93 4.31 -10.68 15.03
C ALA A 93 2.99 -11.35 15.43
N GLU A 94 2.82 -11.72 16.70
CA GLU A 94 1.58 -12.29 17.22
C GLU A 94 0.42 -11.29 17.15
N ALA A 95 0.65 -10.04 17.55
CA ALA A 95 -0.37 -8.98 17.44
C ALA A 95 -0.80 -8.75 15.98
N PHE A 96 0.13 -8.82 15.03
CA PHE A 96 -0.18 -8.74 13.60
C PHE A 96 -1.00 -9.94 13.13
N ALA A 97 -0.63 -11.16 13.53
CA ALA A 97 -1.37 -12.37 13.18
C ALA A 97 -2.81 -12.33 13.74
N GLN A 98 -3.00 -11.88 14.99
CA GLN A 98 -4.31 -11.69 15.59
C GLN A 98 -5.14 -10.64 14.84
N CYS A 99 -4.53 -9.54 14.42
CA CYS A 99 -5.20 -8.55 13.60
C CYS A 99 -5.67 -9.13 12.26
N ARG A 100 -4.81 -9.87 11.58
CA ARG A 100 -5.16 -10.51 10.30
C ARG A 100 -6.29 -11.53 10.47
N ALA A 101 -6.28 -12.30 11.56
CA ALA A 101 -7.36 -13.23 11.90
C ALA A 101 -8.67 -12.49 12.19
N ALA A 102 -8.61 -11.38 12.94
CA ALA A 102 -9.79 -10.55 13.21
C ALA A 102 -10.39 -9.95 11.93
N MET A 103 -9.57 -9.57 10.95
CA MET A 103 -10.07 -9.06 9.66
C MET A 103 -10.87 -10.10 8.86
N ILE A 104 -10.70 -11.38 9.13
CA ILE A 104 -11.49 -12.46 8.50
C ILE A 104 -12.87 -12.58 9.18
N ASP A 105 -13.01 -12.16 10.44
CA ASP A 105 -14.28 -12.18 11.14
C ASP A 105 -15.26 -11.17 10.52
N PRO A 106 -16.51 -11.56 10.18
CA PRO A 106 -17.53 -10.65 9.68
C PRO A 106 -17.84 -9.46 10.60
N ALA A 107 -17.61 -9.58 11.90
CA ALA A 107 -17.78 -8.49 12.86
C ALA A 107 -16.70 -7.40 12.73
N CYS A 108 -15.56 -7.69 12.09
CA CYS A 108 -14.53 -6.70 11.83
C CYS A 108 -14.88 -5.89 10.57
N GLU A 109 -15.02 -4.59 10.75
CA GLU A 109 -15.28 -3.68 9.64
C GLU A 109 -14.01 -3.50 8.79
N VAL A 110 -14.07 -3.96 7.55
CA VAL A 110 -13.03 -3.80 6.53
C VAL A 110 -13.64 -3.03 5.37
N GLY A 111 -13.21 -1.80 5.19
CA GLY A 111 -13.77 -0.89 4.19
C GLY A 111 -13.21 -1.16 2.80
N LEU A 112 -14.01 -1.72 1.89
CA LEU A 112 -13.67 -1.81 0.46
C LEU A 112 -13.87 -0.47 -0.25
N VAL A 113 -13.00 -0.17 -1.20
CA VAL A 113 -13.16 0.98 -2.10
C VAL A 113 -14.00 0.54 -3.31
N GLY A 114 -15.33 0.66 -3.20
CA GLY A 114 -16.28 0.25 -4.23
C GLY A 114 -15.94 0.79 -5.64
N PRO A 115 -15.72 2.12 -5.81
CA PRO A 115 -15.36 2.68 -7.12
C PRO A 115 -14.08 2.09 -7.74
N LEU A 116 -13.09 1.68 -6.93
CA LEU A 116 -11.93 0.97 -7.43
C LEU A 116 -12.32 -0.43 -7.93
N MET A 117 -13.12 -1.17 -7.16
CA MET A 117 -13.56 -2.51 -7.54
C MET A 117 -14.35 -2.50 -8.86
N GLU A 118 -15.23 -1.54 -9.06
CA GLU A 118 -15.95 -1.33 -10.32
C GLU A 118 -14.96 -1.03 -11.47
N THR A 119 -13.98 -0.16 -11.22
CA THR A 119 -12.95 0.15 -12.21
C THR A 119 -12.12 -1.08 -12.58
N LEU A 120 -11.68 -1.88 -11.61
CA LEU A 120 -10.92 -3.10 -11.89
C LEU A 120 -11.74 -4.11 -12.73
N ALA A 121 -13.03 -4.26 -12.44
CA ALA A 121 -13.91 -5.13 -13.20
C ALA A 121 -14.02 -4.69 -14.68
N ASP A 122 -14.04 -3.39 -14.95
CA ASP A 122 -14.02 -2.86 -16.31
C ASP A 122 -12.68 -3.09 -17.00
N LEU A 123 -11.57 -2.82 -16.33
CA LEU A 123 -10.23 -2.90 -16.88
C LEU A 123 -9.80 -4.33 -17.23
N ARG A 124 -10.25 -5.34 -16.50
CA ARG A 124 -9.91 -6.75 -16.72
C ARG A 124 -10.27 -7.31 -18.10
N ARG A 125 -11.03 -6.58 -18.89
CA ARG A 125 -11.31 -6.98 -20.28
C ARG A 125 -10.08 -6.88 -21.18
N ASP A 126 -9.18 -5.95 -20.88
CA ASP A 126 -8.05 -5.59 -21.73
C ASP A 126 -6.70 -5.58 -20.97
N VAL A 127 -6.72 -5.72 -19.64
CA VAL A 127 -5.57 -5.60 -18.74
C VAL A 127 -5.56 -6.78 -17.78
N ASP A 128 -4.39 -7.41 -17.59
CA ASP A 128 -4.17 -8.39 -16.51
C ASP A 128 -4.09 -7.66 -15.16
N VAL A 129 -5.04 -7.88 -14.27
CA VAL A 129 -5.08 -7.26 -12.94
C VAL A 129 -4.56 -8.23 -11.89
N VAL A 130 -3.45 -7.88 -11.24
CA VAL A 130 -2.78 -8.73 -10.25
C VAL A 130 -2.72 -8.03 -8.90
N LEU A 131 -3.31 -8.66 -7.88
CA LEU A 131 -3.16 -8.22 -6.49
C LEU A 131 -1.78 -8.64 -5.96
N VAL A 132 -1.01 -7.68 -5.43
CA VAL A 132 0.32 -7.96 -4.86
C VAL A 132 0.43 -7.33 -3.48
N THR A 133 0.44 -8.16 -2.44
CA THR A 133 0.48 -7.69 -1.04
C THR A 133 1.57 -8.37 -0.22
N ASN A 134 2.13 -7.65 0.77
CA ASN A 134 3.03 -8.23 1.77
C ASN A 134 2.29 -9.03 2.84
N SER A 135 0.98 -8.91 2.94
CA SER A 135 0.16 -9.68 3.87
C SER A 135 0.28 -11.18 3.62
N PRO A 136 0.35 -12.01 4.69
CA PRO A 136 0.52 -13.46 4.58
C PRO A 136 -0.62 -14.11 3.80
N ARG A 137 -0.28 -15.15 2.99
CA ARG A 137 -1.23 -15.86 2.15
C ARG A 137 -2.37 -16.50 2.94
N ASP A 138 -2.04 -17.10 4.08
CA ASP A 138 -3.00 -17.85 4.90
C ASP A 138 -4.10 -16.97 5.50
N SER A 139 -3.85 -15.67 5.66
CA SER A 139 -4.86 -14.70 6.09
C SER A 139 -5.49 -13.93 4.92
N MET A 140 -4.73 -13.72 3.84
CA MET A 140 -5.21 -12.92 2.71
C MET A 140 -6.28 -13.63 1.90
N LEU A 141 -6.09 -14.91 1.54
CA LEU A 141 -7.06 -15.63 0.73
C LEU A 141 -8.43 -15.75 1.42
N PRO A 142 -8.54 -16.16 2.71
CA PRO A 142 -9.81 -16.16 3.41
C PRO A 142 -10.46 -14.78 3.53
N LEU A 143 -9.64 -13.72 3.66
CA LEU A 143 -10.16 -12.35 3.69
C LEU A 143 -10.77 -11.94 2.35
N LEU A 144 -10.11 -12.22 1.22
CA LEU A 144 -10.62 -11.92 -0.11
C LEU A 144 -11.92 -12.70 -0.41
N ASP A 145 -11.99 -13.96 0.03
CA ASP A 145 -13.20 -14.79 -0.11
C ASP A 145 -14.35 -14.23 0.75
N ARG A 146 -14.07 -13.86 2.00
CA ARG A 146 -15.04 -13.18 2.87
C ARG A 146 -15.58 -11.89 2.25
N LEU A 147 -14.70 -11.10 1.63
CA LEU A 147 -15.06 -9.84 0.99
C LEU A 147 -15.73 -10.03 -0.38
N GLY A 148 -15.75 -11.26 -0.92
CA GLY A 148 -16.35 -11.57 -2.21
C GLY A 148 -15.59 -10.98 -3.41
N ILE A 149 -14.30 -10.70 -3.26
CA ILE A 149 -13.51 -9.99 -4.27
C ILE A 149 -12.38 -10.83 -4.90
N THR A 150 -12.25 -12.10 -4.54
CA THR A 150 -11.22 -12.99 -5.12
C THR A 150 -11.26 -12.98 -6.65
N ALA A 151 -12.45 -13.00 -7.23
CA ALA A 151 -12.66 -12.98 -8.68
C ALA A 151 -12.39 -11.63 -9.36
N ALA A 152 -12.06 -10.58 -8.60
CA ALA A 152 -11.70 -9.27 -9.18
C ALA A 152 -10.26 -9.23 -9.73
N PHE A 153 -9.45 -10.25 -9.45
CA PHE A 153 -8.04 -10.32 -9.83
C PHE A 153 -7.79 -11.55 -10.71
N ASP A 154 -6.90 -11.41 -11.69
CA ASP A 154 -6.46 -12.51 -12.56
C ASP A 154 -5.40 -13.38 -11.86
N ASP A 155 -4.65 -12.78 -10.91
CA ASP A 155 -3.75 -13.51 -10.02
C ASP A 155 -3.60 -12.78 -8.67
N ILE A 156 -3.24 -13.53 -7.62
CA ILE A 156 -3.06 -13.04 -6.26
C ILE A 156 -1.71 -13.49 -5.72
N VAL A 157 -0.82 -12.53 -5.48
CA VAL A 157 0.51 -12.73 -4.92
C VAL A 157 0.55 -12.17 -3.50
N ALA A 158 0.23 -13.01 -2.53
CA ALA A 158 0.32 -12.70 -1.11
C ALA A 158 1.70 -13.12 -0.55
N GLY A 159 2.14 -12.48 0.52
CA GLY A 159 3.50 -12.67 1.06
C GLY A 159 4.57 -12.25 0.05
N ALA A 160 4.30 -11.22 -0.72
CA ALA A 160 5.08 -10.84 -1.89
C ALA A 160 6.51 -10.39 -1.58
N ALA A 161 6.82 -10.02 -0.34
CA ALA A 161 8.10 -9.45 0.08
C ALA A 161 8.52 -8.24 -0.78
N LYS A 162 7.58 -7.31 -0.99
CA LYS A 162 7.85 -6.03 -1.66
C LYS A 162 8.85 -5.19 -0.85
N PRO A 163 9.70 -4.39 -1.47
CA PRO A 163 9.77 -4.09 -2.92
C PRO A 163 10.49 -5.15 -3.76
N ASP A 164 11.43 -5.91 -3.19
CA ASP A 164 12.28 -6.82 -3.97
C ASP A 164 11.50 -8.00 -4.57
N GLY A 165 10.50 -8.49 -3.86
CA GLY A 165 9.61 -9.53 -4.38
C GLY A 165 8.79 -9.03 -5.57
N LEU A 166 8.33 -7.77 -5.55
CA LEU A 166 7.67 -7.15 -6.68
C LEU A 166 8.62 -7.03 -7.88
N ARG A 167 9.86 -6.54 -7.68
CA ARG A 167 10.87 -6.48 -8.77
C ARG A 167 11.09 -7.85 -9.41
N ARG A 168 11.20 -8.92 -8.61
CA ARG A 168 11.33 -10.29 -9.12
C ARG A 168 10.06 -10.77 -9.85
N LEU A 169 8.88 -10.41 -9.36
CA LEU A 169 7.61 -10.74 -10.02
C LEU A 169 7.53 -10.08 -11.41
N LEU A 170 7.83 -8.78 -11.50
CA LEU A 170 7.83 -8.03 -12.75
C LEU A 170 8.83 -8.62 -13.76
N GLN A 171 10.03 -8.98 -13.31
CA GLN A 171 11.02 -9.62 -14.17
C GLN A 171 10.52 -10.98 -14.73
N ARG A 172 9.83 -11.78 -13.93
CA ARG A 172 9.26 -13.05 -14.39
C ARG A 172 8.11 -12.87 -15.37
N ARG A 173 7.23 -11.88 -15.12
CA ARG A 173 6.00 -11.65 -15.90
C ARG A 173 6.27 -10.97 -17.24
N LEU A 174 7.13 -9.97 -17.23
CA LEU A 174 7.39 -9.12 -18.39
C LEU A 174 8.71 -9.46 -19.10
N GLY A 175 9.66 -10.08 -18.39
CA GLY A 175 10.93 -10.52 -18.96
C GLY A 175 11.67 -9.42 -19.71
N PRO A 176 12.08 -9.66 -20.99
CA PRO A 176 12.77 -8.65 -21.80
C PRO A 176 11.94 -7.39 -22.06
N ASP A 177 10.61 -7.49 -22.05
CA ASP A 177 9.71 -6.35 -22.28
C ASP A 177 9.74 -5.34 -21.13
N LEU A 178 10.18 -5.74 -19.96
CA LEU A 178 10.18 -4.89 -18.76
C LEU A 178 10.88 -3.54 -18.99
N ARG A 179 12.00 -3.52 -19.71
CA ARG A 179 12.74 -2.30 -20.04
C ARG A 179 12.47 -1.77 -21.44
N ALA A 180 12.12 -2.65 -22.38
CA ALA A 180 11.83 -2.26 -23.76
C ALA A 180 10.46 -1.60 -23.91
N ARG A 181 9.49 -2.02 -23.09
CA ARG A 181 8.10 -1.56 -23.13
C ARG A 181 7.56 -1.32 -21.70
N PRO A 182 8.17 -0.42 -20.92
CA PRO A 182 7.78 -0.19 -19.51
C PRO A 182 6.32 0.28 -19.41
N TRP A 183 5.79 0.91 -20.43
CA TRP A 183 4.40 1.35 -20.51
C TRP A 183 3.37 0.21 -20.39
N ARG A 184 3.78 -1.05 -20.58
CA ARG A 184 2.92 -2.23 -20.37
C ARG A 184 2.66 -2.54 -18.89
N LEU A 185 3.25 -1.79 -17.98
CA LEU A 185 3.05 -1.91 -16.54
C LEU A 185 2.46 -0.62 -15.98
N CYS A 186 1.46 -0.77 -15.13
CA CYS A 186 1.04 0.24 -14.16
C CYS A 186 1.02 -0.39 -12.77
N SER A 187 1.47 0.35 -11.77
CA SER A 187 1.35 -0.05 -10.36
C SER A 187 0.55 0.99 -9.59
N VAL A 188 -0.38 0.55 -8.75
CA VAL A 188 -1.15 1.41 -7.84
C VAL A 188 -1.04 0.91 -6.41
N GLY A 189 -0.73 1.83 -5.48
CA GLY A 189 -0.57 1.52 -4.06
C GLY A 189 -0.35 2.75 -3.21
N ASP A 190 -0.34 2.56 -1.88
CA ASP A 190 -0.16 3.65 -0.91
C ASP A 190 1.24 3.67 -0.27
N HIS A 191 2.01 2.62 -0.42
CA HIS A 191 3.35 2.53 0.10
C HIS A 191 4.38 2.79 -0.99
N TYR A 192 4.94 4.01 -1.05
CA TYR A 192 5.82 4.45 -2.14
C TYR A 192 6.92 3.42 -2.47
N ARG A 193 7.72 3.03 -1.47
CA ARG A 193 8.87 2.13 -1.67
C ARG A 193 8.47 0.73 -2.13
N ASN A 194 7.32 0.22 -1.65
CA ASN A 194 6.88 -1.13 -1.97
C ASN A 194 6.17 -1.24 -3.31
N ASP A 195 5.35 -0.24 -3.64
CA ASP A 195 4.35 -0.34 -4.69
C ASP A 195 4.69 0.52 -5.91
N ILE A 196 5.30 1.68 -5.68
CA ILE A 196 5.47 2.73 -6.68
C ILE A 196 6.89 2.75 -7.24
N GLU A 197 7.89 2.78 -6.35
CA GLU A 197 9.30 2.86 -6.73
C GLU A 197 9.72 1.76 -7.72
N PRO A 198 9.35 0.45 -7.55
CA PRO A 198 9.73 -0.59 -8.51
C PRO A 198 9.22 -0.37 -9.94
N ALA A 199 8.05 0.27 -10.10
CA ALA A 199 7.51 0.64 -11.40
C ALA A 199 8.17 1.92 -11.95
N ALA A 200 8.34 2.93 -11.10
CA ALA A 200 8.97 4.20 -11.46
C ALA A 200 10.44 4.03 -11.91
N GLU A 201 11.22 3.15 -11.25
CA GLU A 201 12.62 2.85 -11.59
C GLU A 201 12.82 2.35 -13.02
N ILE A 202 11.83 1.71 -13.59
CA ILE A 202 11.89 1.20 -14.96
C ILE A 202 11.16 2.08 -15.97
N GLY A 203 10.61 3.22 -15.54
CA GLY A 203 9.86 4.16 -16.38
C GLY A 203 8.44 3.70 -16.71
N ALA A 204 7.88 2.78 -15.91
CA ALA A 204 6.49 2.36 -16.02
C ALA A 204 5.52 3.36 -15.39
N ALA A 205 4.22 3.21 -15.67
CA ALA A 205 3.20 4.01 -15.02
C ALA A 205 3.08 3.63 -13.53
N ALA A 206 2.93 4.65 -12.68
CA ALA A 206 2.81 4.49 -11.24
C ALA A 206 1.79 5.49 -10.67
N ALA A 207 0.72 4.99 -10.07
CA ALA A 207 -0.36 5.75 -9.46
C ALA A 207 -0.22 5.71 -7.93
N TYR A 208 0.28 6.78 -7.33
CA TYR A 208 0.62 6.82 -5.91
C TYR A 208 -0.50 7.41 -5.06
N ILE A 209 -0.98 6.63 -4.09
CA ILE A 209 -1.93 7.08 -3.07
C ILE A 209 -1.12 7.71 -1.92
N ASP A 210 -0.82 8.99 -2.07
CA ASP A 210 -0.07 9.76 -1.08
C ASP A 210 -1.01 10.37 -0.04
N ARG A 211 -1.53 9.53 0.85
CA ARG A 211 -2.53 9.89 1.87
C ARG A 211 -2.15 11.15 2.66
N PHE A 212 -0.88 11.32 2.96
CA PHE A 212 -0.39 12.38 3.83
C PHE A 212 0.36 13.53 3.11
N GLY A 213 0.51 13.47 1.79
CA GLY A 213 1.21 14.49 1.01
C GLY A 213 2.72 14.49 1.24
N ARG A 214 3.33 13.31 1.36
CA ARG A 214 4.77 13.14 1.62
C ARG A 214 5.64 13.46 0.43
N ALA A 215 5.12 13.27 -0.77
CA ALA A 215 5.86 13.45 -2.02
C ALA A 215 7.17 12.62 -2.09
N ASP A 216 7.12 11.36 -1.67
CA ASP A 216 8.29 10.48 -1.46
C ASP A 216 9.16 10.27 -2.71
N GLY A 217 8.65 10.51 -3.92
CA GLY A 217 9.41 10.37 -5.17
C GLY A 217 8.54 10.49 -6.42
N PRO A 218 9.09 10.19 -7.61
CA PRO A 218 8.37 10.32 -8.87
C PRO A 218 7.21 9.32 -8.99
N ALA A 219 6.09 9.78 -9.55
CA ALA A 219 4.93 8.97 -9.89
C ALA A 219 4.25 9.54 -11.13
N THR A 220 3.57 8.71 -11.93
CA THR A 220 2.76 9.15 -13.08
C THR A 220 1.60 10.03 -12.63
N ALA A 221 0.96 9.63 -11.52
CA ALA A 221 -0.08 10.41 -10.86
C ALA A 221 0.02 10.23 -9.34
N ARG A 222 -0.41 11.26 -8.62
CA ARG A 222 -0.44 11.27 -7.16
C ARG A 222 -1.74 11.88 -6.67
N ALA A 223 -2.39 11.23 -5.70
CA ALA A 223 -3.57 11.77 -5.04
C ALA A 223 -3.64 11.26 -3.60
N ARG A 224 -4.46 11.88 -2.76
CA ARG A 224 -4.65 11.44 -1.36
C ARG A 224 -5.56 10.22 -1.24
N ARG A 225 -6.32 9.93 -2.28
CA ARG A 225 -7.31 8.85 -2.31
C ARG A 225 -7.22 8.14 -3.65
N VAL A 226 -7.43 6.83 -3.65
CA VAL A 226 -7.40 6.04 -4.89
C VAL A 226 -8.50 6.44 -5.87
N GLU A 227 -9.65 6.91 -5.37
CA GLU A 227 -10.75 7.37 -6.21
C GLU A 227 -10.34 8.49 -7.17
N ASP A 228 -9.43 9.37 -6.73
CA ASP A 228 -8.92 10.48 -7.53
C ASP A 228 -7.90 10.00 -8.60
N LEU A 229 -7.40 8.76 -8.50
CA LEU A 229 -6.48 8.12 -9.44
C LEU A 229 -7.20 7.26 -10.51
N LEU A 230 -8.50 6.94 -10.31
CA LEU A 230 -9.24 6.09 -11.25
C LEU A 230 -9.26 6.62 -12.70
N PRO A 231 -9.38 7.94 -12.94
CA PRO A 231 -9.28 8.48 -14.30
C PRO A 231 -7.94 8.16 -14.97
N VAL A 232 -6.83 8.20 -14.22
CA VAL A 232 -5.49 7.89 -14.72
C VAL A 232 -5.36 6.40 -15.04
N LEU A 233 -5.89 5.51 -14.18
CA LEU A 233 -5.89 4.07 -14.43
C LEU A 233 -6.69 3.73 -15.70
N ARG A 234 -7.85 4.35 -15.91
CA ARG A 234 -8.66 4.18 -17.13
C ARG A 234 -7.95 4.74 -18.37
N ALA A 235 -7.33 5.91 -18.28
CA ALA A 235 -6.56 6.50 -19.38
C ALA A 235 -5.37 5.63 -19.75
N TRP A 236 -4.63 5.11 -18.75
CA TRP A 236 -3.52 4.20 -19.00
C TRP A 236 -3.99 2.90 -19.66
N ALA A 237 -5.07 2.30 -19.22
CA ALA A 237 -5.58 1.08 -19.82
C ALA A 237 -6.03 1.27 -21.28
N ALA A 238 -6.58 2.44 -21.61
CA ALA A 238 -6.99 2.79 -22.98
C ALA A 238 -5.81 3.10 -23.90
N ASP A 239 -4.76 3.78 -23.39
CA ASP A 239 -3.53 4.12 -24.11
C ASP A 239 -2.32 4.03 -23.16
N PRO A 240 -1.78 2.83 -22.92
CA PRO A 240 -0.67 2.62 -21.99
C PRO A 240 0.60 3.41 -22.36
N GLU A 241 0.95 3.44 -23.65
CA GLU A 241 2.16 4.10 -24.14
C GLU A 241 2.03 5.63 -24.05
N GLY A 242 0.94 6.21 -24.53
CA GLY A 242 0.70 7.65 -24.51
C GLY A 242 0.63 8.19 -23.09
N THR A 243 -0.11 7.53 -22.19
CA THR A 243 -0.22 7.96 -20.80
C THR A 243 1.13 7.93 -20.08
N THR A 244 1.94 6.89 -20.28
CA THR A 244 3.27 6.78 -19.66
C THR A 244 4.23 7.84 -20.18
N ARG A 245 4.20 8.16 -21.49
CA ARG A 245 5.02 9.22 -22.09
C ARG A 245 4.67 10.61 -21.60
N LEU A 246 3.39 10.93 -21.51
CA LEU A 246 2.93 12.25 -21.02
C LEU A 246 3.38 12.49 -19.58
N ALA A 247 3.29 11.49 -18.72
CA ALA A 247 3.78 11.58 -17.34
C ALA A 247 5.29 11.82 -17.26
N ALA A 248 6.08 11.15 -18.12
CA ALA A 248 7.53 11.33 -18.17
C ALA A 248 7.95 12.73 -18.63
N LEU A 249 7.16 13.38 -19.48
CA LEU A 249 7.38 14.78 -19.91
C LEU A 249 7.02 15.76 -18.79
N ALA A 250 5.86 15.60 -18.15
CA ALA A 250 5.43 16.47 -17.05
C ALA A 250 6.38 16.43 -15.84
N GLY A 251 7.05 15.30 -15.59
CA GLY A 251 8.05 15.17 -14.53
C GLY A 251 9.39 15.87 -14.81
N ARG A 252 9.68 16.26 -16.06
CA ARG A 252 10.90 16.98 -16.46
C ARG A 252 10.77 18.49 -16.35
N ASP A 253 9.54 19.01 -16.35
CA ASP A 253 9.25 20.45 -16.32
C ASP A 253 8.93 20.95 -14.88
N GLY A 254 9.16 20.15 -13.87
CA GLY A 254 9.06 20.54 -12.46
C GLY A 254 10.20 21.52 -12.09
N PRO A 255 9.93 22.55 -11.26
CA PRO A 255 10.92 23.55 -10.91
C PRO A 255 12.13 22.91 -10.21
N GLY A 256 13.32 23.23 -10.77
CA GLY A 256 14.63 22.92 -10.17
C GLY A 256 14.89 23.74 -8.90
#